data_e9551c49def9672faa7fa639688b516b
#
_entry.id   e9551c49def9672faa7fa639688b516b
#
_cell.length_a   1.000
_cell.length_b   1.000
_cell.length_c   1.000
_cell.angle_alpha   90.00
_cell.angle_beta   90.00
_cell.angle_gamma   90.00
#
_symmetry.space_group_name_H-M   'P 1'
#
loop_
_entity.id
_entity.type
_entity.pdbx_description
1 polymer ?
#
loop_
_entity_poly.entity_id
_entity_poly.type
_entity_poly.pdbx_seq_one_letter_code
_entity_poly.pdbx_strand_id
1 'polypeptide(L)'
;MRMTVTRLLLLLVMVSPCGFAADEQADKRAEYIRANYTKYEYQIPMRDGVKLFTSVYIPTEDGASYPILMQRTPYRVAPYGVSKYKTRLGPSAAFEQEGFIFVFQDVRGKSMSEGEFVNMRPQNAYQRGKKATDDATDTYDTIEWLIENLPQNNGRVGMWGTSYPGYYTSVVHLVDTMLVVRPI
;
A
#
# COMPACT_ATOMS: atom_id res chain seq x y z
N MET A 1 52.88 36.80 42.13
CA MET A 1 52.14 35.53 42.11
C MET A 1 50.84 35.76 41.39
N ARG A 2 50.73 35.38 40.07
CA ARG A 2 49.52 35.60 39.27
C ARG A 2 48.75 34.25 39.19
N MET A 3 47.55 34.23 39.75
CA MET A 3 46.66 33.09 39.67
C MET A 3 45.90 33.17 38.34
N THR A 4 46.08 32.17 37.48
CA THR A 4 45.37 31.99 36.23
C THR A 4 44.10 31.17 36.51
N VAL A 5 42.93 31.80 36.39
CA VAL A 5 41.63 31.13 36.53
C VAL A 5 41.25 30.52 35.16
N THR A 6 41.35 29.21 35.05
CA THR A 6 40.89 28.45 33.88
C THR A 6 39.38 28.31 33.92
N ARG A 7 38.67 29.02 33.03
CA ARG A 7 37.23 28.86 32.82
C ARG A 7 36.94 27.59 32.04
N LEU A 8 36.38 26.61 32.71
CA LEU A 8 35.85 25.39 32.10
C LEU A 8 34.50 25.75 31.42
N LEU A 9 34.49 25.72 30.08
CA LEU A 9 33.27 25.94 29.29
C LEU A 9 32.53 24.61 29.18
N LEU A 10 31.44 24.47 29.96
CA LEU A 10 30.53 23.31 29.89
C LEU A 10 29.65 23.45 28.64
N LEU A 11 29.92 22.67 27.60
CA LEU A 11 29.10 22.60 26.41
C LEU A 11 27.87 21.73 26.72
N LEU A 12 26.73 22.39 26.98
CA LEU A 12 25.45 21.72 27.18
C LEU A 12 24.89 21.33 25.82
N VAL A 13 25.06 20.05 25.41
CA VAL A 13 24.44 19.49 24.20
C VAL A 13 22.94 19.34 24.47
N MET A 14 22.15 20.26 23.93
CA MET A 14 20.69 20.16 23.92
C MET A 14 20.29 19.07 22.94
N VAL A 15 20.06 17.86 23.42
CA VAL A 15 19.42 16.79 22.64
C VAL A 15 17.95 17.14 22.51
N SER A 16 17.52 17.48 21.29
CA SER A 16 16.11 17.81 21.00
C SER A 16 15.23 16.59 21.25
N PRO A 17 14.15 16.69 22.05
CA PRO A 17 13.25 15.56 22.36
C PRO A 17 12.36 15.13 21.17
N CYS A 18 12.47 15.80 20.03
CA CYS A 18 11.61 15.58 18.86
C CYS A 18 11.79 14.20 18.21
N GLY A 19 12.98 13.58 18.30
CA GLY A 19 13.25 12.25 17.75
C GLY A 19 12.52 11.13 18.51
N PHE A 20 12.54 11.17 19.82
CA PHE A 20 11.92 10.14 20.66
C PHE A 20 10.39 10.09 20.53
N ALA A 21 9.73 11.22 20.36
CA ALA A 21 8.27 11.27 20.19
C ALA A 21 7.80 10.70 18.84
N ALA A 22 8.60 10.85 17.78
CA ALA A 22 8.28 10.30 16.46
C ALA A 22 8.43 8.77 16.41
N ASP A 23 9.46 8.24 17.07
CA ASP A 23 9.68 6.79 17.16
C ASP A 23 8.60 6.11 18.00
N GLU A 24 8.22 6.68 19.15
CA GLU A 24 7.14 6.17 19.99
C GLU A 24 5.78 6.14 19.25
N GLN A 25 5.49 7.16 18.45
CA GLN A 25 4.28 7.21 17.64
C GLN A 25 4.28 6.13 16.53
N ALA A 26 5.43 5.87 15.92
CA ALA A 26 5.58 4.83 14.91
C ALA A 26 5.40 3.43 15.50
N ASP A 27 5.92 3.19 16.70
CA ASP A 27 5.78 1.91 17.41
C ASP A 27 4.33 1.66 17.82
N LYS A 28 3.63 2.63 18.38
CA LYS A 28 2.20 2.55 18.72
C LYS A 28 1.34 2.22 17.50
N ARG A 29 1.64 2.82 16.34
CA ARG A 29 0.95 2.54 15.10
C ARG A 29 1.19 1.10 14.63
N ALA A 30 2.43 0.62 14.72
CA ALA A 30 2.77 -0.75 14.36
C ALA A 30 2.11 -1.79 15.29
N GLU A 31 2.01 -1.50 16.59
CA GLU A 31 1.29 -2.33 17.55
C GLU A 31 -0.20 -2.38 17.26
N TYR A 32 -0.82 -1.22 16.98
CA TYR A 32 -2.22 -1.13 16.59
C TYR A 32 -2.52 -2.01 15.37
N ILE A 33 -1.69 -1.94 14.33
CA ILE A 33 -1.86 -2.74 13.11
C ILE A 33 -1.80 -4.24 13.42
N ARG A 34 -0.83 -4.69 14.22
CA ARG A 34 -0.71 -6.11 14.61
C ARG A 34 -1.89 -6.60 15.43
N ALA A 35 -2.47 -5.75 16.26
CA ALA A 35 -3.58 -6.10 17.13
C ALA A 35 -4.94 -6.12 16.40
N ASN A 36 -5.10 -5.27 15.36
CA ASN A 36 -6.41 -5.02 14.73
C ASN A 36 -6.51 -5.46 13.27
N TYR A 37 -5.46 -6.05 12.70
CA TYR A 37 -5.46 -6.50 11.31
C TYR A 37 -4.90 -7.92 11.16
N THR A 38 -5.52 -8.69 10.27
CA THR A 38 -4.97 -9.97 9.81
C THR A 38 -4.39 -9.78 8.42
N LYS A 39 -3.15 -10.25 8.21
CA LYS A 39 -2.46 -10.18 6.93
C LYS A 39 -2.65 -11.47 6.14
N TYR A 40 -2.98 -11.30 4.86
CA TYR A 40 -3.02 -12.37 3.85
C TYR A 40 -2.10 -12.03 2.69
N GLU A 41 -1.67 -13.06 1.96
CA GLU A 41 -0.87 -12.92 0.73
C GLU A 41 -1.47 -13.78 -0.36
N TYR A 42 -1.68 -13.19 -1.55
CA TYR A 42 -2.31 -13.83 -2.69
C TYR A 42 -1.45 -13.69 -3.94
N GLN A 43 -1.59 -14.64 -4.84
CA GLN A 43 -1.13 -14.57 -6.22
C GLN A 43 -2.37 -14.41 -7.10
N ILE A 44 -2.74 -13.15 -7.37
CA ILE A 44 -3.97 -12.82 -8.10
C ILE A 44 -3.75 -13.03 -9.60
N PRO A 45 -4.53 -13.91 -10.27
CA PRO A 45 -4.38 -14.13 -11.69
C PRO A 45 -4.97 -12.98 -12.50
N MET A 46 -4.20 -12.52 -13.47
CA MET A 46 -4.66 -11.55 -14.49
C MET A 46 -5.30 -12.30 -15.66
N ARG A 47 -6.00 -11.59 -16.54
CA ARG A 47 -6.72 -12.14 -17.70
C ARG A 47 -5.85 -12.94 -18.69
N ASP A 48 -4.54 -12.73 -18.67
CA ASP A 48 -3.55 -13.47 -19.47
C ASP A 48 -2.92 -14.65 -18.73
N GLY A 49 -3.32 -14.87 -17.46
CA GLY A 49 -2.84 -15.95 -16.60
C GLY A 49 -1.60 -15.61 -15.77
N VAL A 50 -0.97 -14.46 -16.01
CA VAL A 50 0.13 -13.95 -15.16
C VAL A 50 -0.40 -13.64 -13.76
N LYS A 51 0.37 -13.99 -12.71
CA LYS A 51 -0.04 -13.81 -11.33
C LYS A 51 0.70 -12.63 -10.68
N LEU A 52 -0.05 -11.75 -10.04
CA LEU A 52 0.51 -10.60 -9.33
C LEU A 52 0.42 -10.81 -7.82
N PHE A 53 1.57 -10.69 -7.17
CA PHE A 53 1.66 -10.80 -5.71
C PHE A 53 0.96 -9.64 -5.02
N THR A 54 0.08 -9.97 -4.11
CA THR A 54 -0.77 -8.99 -3.42
C THR A 54 -0.83 -9.31 -1.94
N SER A 55 -0.42 -8.34 -1.12
CA SER A 55 -0.51 -8.39 0.34
C SER A 55 -1.76 -7.63 0.78
N VAL A 56 -2.61 -8.27 1.56
CA VAL A 56 -3.91 -7.74 2.01
C VAL A 56 -3.97 -7.73 3.52
N TYR A 57 -4.39 -6.62 4.11
CA TYR A 57 -4.62 -6.46 5.55
C TYR A 57 -6.11 -6.21 5.76
N ILE A 58 -6.78 -7.12 6.45
CA ILE A 58 -8.21 -7.06 6.74
C ILE A 58 -8.39 -6.77 8.23
N PRO A 59 -9.27 -5.81 8.63
CA PRO A 59 -9.62 -5.60 10.02
C PRO A 59 -10.12 -6.88 10.68
N THR A 60 -9.74 -7.11 11.94
CA THR A 60 -10.12 -8.31 12.70
C THR A 60 -11.51 -8.24 13.30
N GLU A 61 -12.17 -7.09 13.29
CA GLU A 61 -13.51 -6.91 13.80
C GLU A 61 -14.55 -7.60 12.90
N ASP A 62 -15.30 -8.52 13.46
CA ASP A 62 -16.31 -9.28 12.77
C ASP A 62 -17.61 -8.49 12.59
N GLY A 63 -18.34 -8.77 11.50
CA GLY A 63 -19.68 -8.24 11.24
C GLY A 63 -19.74 -6.87 10.58
N ALA A 64 -18.61 -6.18 10.41
CA ALA A 64 -18.50 -4.94 9.63
C ALA A 64 -18.08 -5.23 8.18
N SER A 65 -18.37 -4.30 7.27
CA SER A 65 -17.88 -4.32 5.90
C SER A 65 -17.14 -3.04 5.58
N TYR A 66 -15.96 -3.19 4.98
CA TYR A 66 -14.97 -2.13 4.83
C TYR A 66 -14.69 -1.77 3.38
N PRO A 67 -14.39 -0.50 3.07
CA PRO A 67 -13.86 -0.13 1.78
C PRO A 67 -12.41 -0.64 1.62
N ILE A 68 -12.02 -0.89 0.39
CA ILE A 68 -10.67 -1.28 0.03
C ILE A 68 -9.86 -0.02 -0.31
N LEU A 69 -8.65 0.08 0.24
CA LEU A 69 -7.68 1.11 -0.14
C LEU A 69 -6.41 0.45 -0.70
N MET A 70 -6.20 0.58 -2.01
CA MET A 70 -5.17 -0.13 -2.75
C MET A 70 -4.00 0.76 -3.15
N GLN A 71 -2.79 0.21 -3.06
CA GLN A 71 -1.56 0.78 -3.61
C GLN A 71 -0.84 -0.24 -4.50
N ARG A 72 -0.46 0.16 -5.71
CA ARG A 72 0.39 -0.63 -6.62
C ARG A 72 1.76 0.02 -6.72
N THR A 73 2.82 -0.80 -6.75
CA THR A 73 4.19 -0.27 -6.70
C THR A 73 5.21 -1.16 -7.41
N PRO A 74 6.21 -0.57 -8.10
CA PRO A 74 7.37 -1.30 -8.60
C PRO A 74 8.48 -1.45 -7.55
N TYR A 75 8.30 -0.85 -6.33
CA TYR A 75 9.37 -0.71 -5.33
C TYR A 75 9.34 -1.75 -4.22
N ARG A 76 8.53 -2.81 -4.30
CA ARG A 76 8.27 -3.82 -3.28
C ARG A 76 7.16 -3.48 -2.29
N VAL A 77 6.30 -4.45 -2.09
CA VAL A 77 5.27 -4.37 -1.03
C VAL A 77 5.71 -4.99 0.30
N ALA A 78 6.98 -5.39 0.41
CA ALA A 78 7.54 -5.96 1.64
C ALA A 78 7.01 -5.28 2.92
N PRO A 79 7.01 -6.01 4.06
CA PRO A 79 7.63 -7.31 4.29
C PRO A 79 6.77 -8.48 3.76
N TYR A 80 7.43 -9.49 3.19
CA TYR A 80 6.79 -10.71 2.72
C TYR A 80 6.65 -11.73 3.86
N GLY A 81 5.62 -12.58 3.78
CA GLY A 81 5.23 -13.56 4.79
C GLY A 81 4.09 -13.06 5.67
N VAL A 82 3.06 -13.89 5.83
CA VAL A 82 1.80 -13.56 6.54
C VAL A 82 1.99 -13.12 7.99
N SER A 83 3.06 -13.55 8.65
CA SER A 83 3.41 -13.15 10.02
C SER A 83 4.20 -11.83 10.11
N LYS A 84 4.61 -11.26 8.98
CA LYS A 84 5.43 -10.03 8.93
C LYS A 84 4.57 -8.85 8.50
N TYR A 85 4.39 -7.90 9.38
CA TYR A 85 3.50 -6.76 9.20
C TYR A 85 4.26 -5.49 8.80
N LYS A 86 3.61 -4.64 8.00
CA LYS A 86 4.02 -3.25 7.80
C LYS A 86 3.78 -2.45 9.09
N THR A 87 4.57 -1.42 9.30
CA THR A 87 4.40 -0.49 10.42
C THR A 87 3.42 0.65 10.11
N ARG A 88 2.99 0.75 8.84
CA ARG A 88 1.99 1.71 8.33
C ARG A 88 1.24 1.09 7.17
N LEU A 89 -0.08 1.25 7.13
CA LEU A 89 -0.93 0.71 6.05
C LEU A 89 -1.51 1.83 5.18
N GLY A 90 -2.01 2.91 5.78
CA GLY A 90 -2.63 4.02 5.06
C GLY A 90 -1.78 5.29 5.01
N PRO A 91 -2.28 6.34 4.37
CA PRO A 91 -1.64 7.66 4.34
C PRO A 91 -1.45 8.27 5.73
N SER A 92 -2.36 7.97 6.67
CA SER A 92 -2.27 8.38 8.07
C SER A 92 -2.85 7.29 9.00
N ALA A 93 -2.59 7.39 10.31
CA ALA A 93 -3.13 6.46 11.30
C ALA A 93 -4.68 6.49 11.38
N ALA A 94 -5.31 7.58 11.01
CA ALA A 94 -6.76 7.69 10.98
C ALA A 94 -7.39 6.66 10.03
N PHE A 95 -6.78 6.39 8.86
CA PHE A 95 -7.30 5.38 7.93
C PHE A 95 -7.30 3.97 8.52
N GLU A 96 -6.29 3.63 9.35
CA GLU A 96 -6.25 2.33 10.03
C GLU A 96 -7.32 2.24 11.13
N GLN A 97 -7.61 3.34 11.82
CA GLN A 97 -8.62 3.42 12.87
C GLN A 97 -10.06 3.41 12.31
N GLU A 98 -10.27 4.03 11.16
CA GLU A 98 -11.57 4.03 10.46
C GLU A 98 -11.93 2.65 9.86
N GLY A 99 -10.96 1.74 9.73
CA GLY A 99 -11.18 0.39 9.24
C GLY A 99 -11.30 0.32 7.71
N PHE A 100 -10.16 0.27 7.03
CA PHE A 100 -10.07 -0.06 5.60
C PHE A 100 -9.45 -1.44 5.42
N ILE A 101 -9.82 -2.16 4.36
CA ILE A 101 -9.02 -3.27 3.85
C ILE A 101 -7.87 -2.66 3.05
N PHE A 102 -6.64 -2.82 3.52
CA PHE A 102 -5.47 -2.30 2.82
C PHE A 102 -4.88 -3.34 1.89
N VAL A 103 -4.65 -2.94 0.65
CA VAL A 103 -4.11 -3.80 -0.40
C VAL A 103 -2.84 -3.20 -0.98
N PHE A 104 -1.78 -4.01 -1.02
CA PHE A 104 -0.49 -3.64 -1.62
C PHE A 104 -0.12 -4.68 -2.67
N GLN A 105 0.09 -4.25 -3.91
CA GLN A 105 0.44 -5.14 -5.01
C GLN A 105 1.79 -4.78 -5.62
N ASP A 106 2.66 -5.79 -5.73
CA ASP A 106 3.82 -5.71 -6.62
C ASP A 106 3.31 -5.70 -8.07
N VAL A 107 3.69 -4.70 -8.86
CA VAL A 107 3.27 -4.63 -10.26
C VAL A 107 3.93 -5.74 -11.08
N ARG A 108 3.36 -6.03 -12.23
CA ARG A 108 3.82 -7.05 -13.20
C ARG A 108 5.34 -6.97 -13.40
N GLY A 109 6.02 -8.14 -13.31
CA GLY A 109 7.46 -8.28 -13.50
C GLY A 109 8.32 -7.62 -12.42
N LYS A 110 7.74 -7.31 -11.25
CA LYS A 110 8.48 -6.79 -10.10
C LYS A 110 8.33 -7.67 -8.88
N SER A 111 9.42 -7.81 -8.15
CA SER A 111 9.53 -8.48 -6.85
C SER A 111 8.94 -9.90 -6.85
N MET A 112 7.75 -10.11 -6.28
CA MET A 112 7.08 -11.41 -6.17
C MET A 112 5.99 -11.62 -7.24
N SER A 113 5.80 -10.66 -8.15
CA SER A 113 4.87 -10.76 -9.27
C SER A 113 5.53 -11.35 -10.51
N GLU A 114 4.77 -12.16 -11.23
CA GLU A 114 5.17 -12.76 -12.51
C GLU A 114 5.11 -11.74 -13.67
N GLY A 115 5.55 -12.19 -14.85
CA GLY A 115 5.51 -11.43 -16.10
C GLY A 115 6.71 -10.53 -16.32
N GLU A 116 6.62 -9.62 -17.28
CA GLU A 116 7.67 -8.70 -17.67
C GLU A 116 7.33 -7.27 -17.27
N PHE A 117 8.27 -6.59 -16.61
CA PHE A 117 8.13 -5.18 -16.27
C PHE A 117 8.41 -4.29 -17.47
N VAL A 118 7.43 -3.45 -17.78
CA VAL A 118 7.59 -2.36 -18.75
C VAL A 118 7.39 -1.04 -18.00
N ASN A 119 8.40 -0.16 -18.07
CA ASN A 119 8.36 1.12 -17.40
C ASN A 119 7.24 2.01 -18.00
N MET A 120 6.31 2.45 -17.16
CA MET A 120 5.15 3.24 -17.60
C MET A 120 4.51 2.64 -18.86
N ARG A 121 4.08 1.39 -18.77
CA ARG A 121 3.50 0.65 -19.91
C ARG A 121 2.42 1.48 -20.57
N PRO A 122 2.52 1.76 -21.89
CA PRO A 122 1.51 2.53 -22.60
C PRO A 122 0.15 1.86 -22.53
N GLN A 123 -0.90 2.65 -22.38
CA GLN A 123 -2.26 2.14 -22.52
C GLN A 123 -2.48 1.65 -23.95
N ASN A 124 -2.92 0.40 -24.06
CA ASN A 124 -3.32 -0.18 -25.34
C ASN A 124 -4.76 0.22 -25.70
N ALA A 125 -5.02 1.51 -25.85
CA ALA A 125 -6.33 2.03 -26.23
C ALA A 125 -6.86 1.45 -27.55
N TYR A 126 -5.96 0.91 -28.38
CA TYR A 126 -6.27 0.33 -29.70
C TYR A 126 -6.29 -1.20 -29.74
N GLN A 127 -5.74 -1.88 -28.74
CA GLN A 127 -5.79 -3.36 -28.65
C GLN A 127 -6.98 -3.80 -27.79
N ARG A 128 -8.18 -3.69 -28.34
CA ARG A 128 -9.42 -4.17 -27.70
C ARG A 128 -9.56 -5.71 -27.82
N GLY A 129 -8.63 -6.45 -27.27
CA GLY A 129 -8.72 -7.92 -27.22
C GLY A 129 -8.82 -8.41 -25.78
N LYS A 130 -9.50 -9.55 -25.55
CA LYS A 130 -9.61 -10.19 -24.23
C LYS A 130 -8.25 -10.50 -23.56
N LYS A 131 -7.15 -10.40 -24.31
CA LYS A 131 -5.78 -10.65 -23.82
C LYS A 131 -4.89 -9.40 -23.84
N ALA A 132 -5.41 -8.23 -24.20
CA ALA A 132 -4.63 -7.00 -24.11
C ALA A 132 -4.33 -6.68 -22.66
N THR A 133 -3.05 -6.55 -22.31
CA THR A 133 -2.59 -6.29 -20.94
C THR A 133 -1.84 -4.97 -20.87
N ASP A 134 -2.23 -4.14 -19.95
CA ASP A 134 -1.57 -2.90 -19.57
C ASP A 134 -1.73 -2.68 -18.06
N ASP A 135 -1.21 -1.55 -17.56
CA ASP A 135 -1.30 -1.25 -16.12
C ASP A 135 -2.74 -1.03 -15.63
N ALA A 136 -3.63 -0.57 -16.51
CA ALA A 136 -5.03 -0.34 -16.19
C ALA A 136 -5.81 -1.67 -16.15
N THR A 137 -5.58 -2.56 -17.11
CA THR A 137 -6.22 -3.89 -17.11
C THR A 137 -5.76 -4.77 -15.95
N ASP A 138 -4.48 -4.72 -15.58
CA ASP A 138 -3.98 -5.40 -14.39
C ASP A 138 -4.64 -4.86 -13.10
N THR A 139 -4.89 -3.55 -13.05
CA THR A 139 -5.61 -2.93 -11.92
C THR A 139 -7.06 -3.38 -11.87
N TYR A 140 -7.73 -3.39 -13.02
CA TYR A 140 -9.12 -3.84 -13.14
C TYR A 140 -9.26 -5.29 -12.68
N ASP A 141 -8.47 -6.21 -13.24
CA ASP A 141 -8.51 -7.62 -12.90
C ASP A 141 -8.24 -7.86 -11.41
N THR A 142 -7.34 -7.06 -10.83
CA THR A 142 -7.07 -7.10 -9.39
C THR A 142 -8.29 -6.65 -8.58
N ILE A 143 -8.94 -5.54 -8.95
CA ILE A 143 -10.12 -5.01 -8.24
C ILE A 143 -11.28 -6.00 -8.31
N GLU A 144 -11.59 -6.56 -9.48
CA GLU A 144 -12.63 -7.58 -9.65
C GLU A 144 -12.37 -8.77 -8.73
N TRP A 145 -11.14 -9.30 -8.77
CA TRP A 145 -10.78 -10.42 -7.91
C TRP A 145 -10.92 -10.10 -6.42
N LEU A 146 -10.49 -8.90 -5.98
CA LEU A 146 -10.60 -8.49 -4.57
C LEU A 146 -12.06 -8.40 -4.11
N ILE A 147 -12.93 -7.82 -4.94
CA ILE A 147 -14.35 -7.69 -4.62
C ILE A 147 -15.03 -9.07 -4.52
N GLU A 148 -14.67 -10.01 -5.41
CA GLU A 148 -15.26 -11.34 -5.43
C GLU A 148 -14.74 -12.27 -4.32
N ASN A 149 -13.48 -12.12 -3.91
CA ASN A 149 -12.81 -13.11 -3.07
C ASN A 149 -12.49 -12.67 -1.64
N LEU A 150 -12.48 -11.36 -1.34
CA LEU A 150 -12.22 -10.92 0.03
C LEU A 150 -13.51 -10.89 0.85
N PRO A 151 -13.50 -11.48 2.06
CA PRO A 151 -14.59 -11.28 3.00
C PRO A 151 -14.61 -9.83 3.50
N GLN A 152 -15.76 -9.41 4.04
CA GLN A 152 -15.92 -8.10 4.71
C GLN A 152 -15.67 -6.88 3.81
N ASN A 153 -15.51 -7.01 2.48
CA ASN A 153 -15.48 -5.85 1.61
C ASN A 153 -16.89 -5.32 1.32
N ASN A 154 -17.04 -4.02 1.15
CA ASN A 154 -18.31 -3.36 0.82
C ASN A 154 -18.44 -2.99 -0.67
N GLY A 155 -17.55 -3.50 -1.53
CA GLY A 155 -17.51 -3.25 -2.97
C GLY A 155 -16.96 -1.88 -3.37
N ARG A 156 -16.51 -1.06 -2.41
CA ARG A 156 -15.91 0.25 -2.69
C ARG A 156 -14.40 0.13 -2.70
N VAL A 157 -13.76 0.61 -3.75
CA VAL A 157 -12.30 0.55 -3.91
C VAL A 157 -11.76 1.93 -4.21
N GLY A 158 -10.83 2.39 -3.37
CA GLY A 158 -10.03 3.57 -3.61
C GLY A 158 -8.57 3.20 -3.90
N MET A 159 -7.86 4.04 -4.63
CA MET A 159 -6.42 3.90 -4.85
C MET A 159 -5.69 5.13 -4.38
N TRP A 160 -4.47 4.93 -3.93
CA TRP A 160 -3.59 6.02 -3.52
C TRP A 160 -2.13 5.73 -3.86
N GLY A 161 -1.34 6.78 -3.97
CA GLY A 161 0.08 6.64 -4.22
C GLY A 161 0.77 7.99 -4.43
N THR A 162 2.08 8.01 -4.16
CA THR A 162 2.95 9.16 -4.40
C THR A 162 4.04 8.76 -5.38
N SER A 163 4.43 9.64 -6.30
CA SER A 163 5.43 9.36 -7.34
C SER A 163 4.97 8.20 -8.26
N TYR A 164 5.77 7.17 -8.46
CA TYR A 164 5.41 6.03 -9.32
C TYR A 164 4.12 5.30 -8.90
N PRO A 165 3.85 5.02 -7.61
CA PRO A 165 2.53 4.55 -7.18
C PRO A 165 1.38 5.50 -7.54
N GLY A 166 1.62 6.81 -7.58
CA GLY A 166 0.66 7.81 -8.07
C GLY A 166 0.38 7.68 -9.57
N TYR A 167 1.39 7.34 -10.37
CA TYR A 167 1.19 7.01 -11.78
C TYR A 167 0.16 5.88 -11.95
N TYR A 168 0.30 4.75 -11.23
CA TYR A 168 -0.67 3.65 -11.30
C TYR A 168 -2.07 4.07 -10.87
N THR A 169 -2.20 4.98 -9.91
CA THR A 169 -3.48 5.55 -9.52
C THR A 169 -4.11 6.38 -10.65
N SER A 170 -3.30 7.14 -11.37
CA SER A 170 -3.77 8.03 -12.46
C SER A 170 -4.15 7.28 -13.72
N VAL A 171 -3.40 6.22 -14.11
CA VAL A 171 -3.68 5.46 -15.35
C VAL A 171 -5.06 4.80 -15.34
N VAL A 172 -5.54 4.44 -14.16
CA VAL A 172 -6.85 3.79 -14.00
C VAL A 172 -7.99 4.75 -14.32
N HIS A 173 -7.84 6.04 -14.05
CA HIS A 173 -8.84 7.07 -14.36
C HIS A 173 -8.97 7.39 -15.87
N LEU A 174 -7.97 7.04 -16.66
CA LEU A 174 -7.96 7.32 -18.11
C LEU A 174 -8.72 6.26 -18.93
N VAL A 175 -9.23 5.21 -18.31
CA VAL A 175 -9.97 4.14 -18.99
C VAL A 175 -11.45 4.33 -18.75
N ASP A 176 -12.09 5.01 -19.68
CA ASP A 176 -13.47 5.54 -19.66
C ASP A 176 -14.59 4.48 -19.49
N THR A 177 -14.28 3.19 -19.37
CA THR A 177 -15.26 2.11 -19.33
C THR A 177 -15.02 1.07 -18.22
N MET A 178 -13.99 1.22 -17.40
CA MET A 178 -13.57 0.16 -16.47
C MET A 178 -13.66 0.50 -14.97
N LEU A 179 -13.90 1.74 -14.62
CA LEU A 179 -13.99 2.10 -13.20
C LEU A 179 -15.43 2.19 -12.75
N VAL A 180 -15.92 1.12 -12.18
CA VAL A 180 -17.00 1.24 -11.21
C VAL A 180 -16.37 1.71 -9.88
N VAL A 181 -15.88 2.94 -9.85
CA VAL A 181 -15.77 3.67 -8.59
C VAL A 181 -17.20 3.94 -8.17
N ARG A 182 -17.79 3.05 -7.39
CA ARG A 182 -19.04 3.37 -6.73
C ARG A 182 -18.73 4.49 -5.75
N PRO A 183 -19.35 5.66 -5.90
CA PRO A 183 -19.05 6.79 -5.01
C PRO A 183 -19.32 6.39 -3.57
N ILE A 184 -18.45 6.84 -2.69
CA ILE A 184 -18.57 6.76 -1.24
C ILE A 184 -19.82 7.51 -0.79
#